data_70617fad6a4d95eea6cdac2ef09d9fbe
#
_entry.id   70617fad6a4d95eea6cdac2ef09d9fbe
#
_cell.length_a   1.000
_cell.length_b   1.000
_cell.length_c   1.000
_cell.angle_alpha   90.00
_cell.angle_beta   90.00
_cell.angle_gamma   90.00
#
_symmetry.space_group_name_H-M   'P 1'
#
loop_
_entity.id
_entity.type
_entity.pdbx_description
1 polymer ?
#
loop_
_entity_poly.entity_id
_entity_poly.type
_entity_poly.pdbx_seq_one_letter_code
_entity_poly.pdbx_strand_id
1 'polypeptide(L)'
;MPVKLRILGADDHVELEQVRQFFRNYAAWLGVDLDYQNFGEEMASLPGAYAAPAGRLFFAVFEGRPACCVGIRPSSDGVCEMKRLYVEPDMRGNGIGRQLALAAIKAAKALGYRKVMMDTLPAMRIAVKLYRELGFKEAPAYYPTPVEGTLFLALDLENWSESEVKNENLFHLFDYNLAWARRMRQVDPGYFEKLSTLQA
;
A
#
# COMPACT_ATOMS: atom_id res chain seq x y z
N MET A 1 -16.30 -11.11 -4.80
CA MET A 1 -15.54 -12.39 -4.63
C MET A 1 -14.44 -12.18 -3.57
N PRO A 2 -14.00 -13.22 -2.85
CA PRO A 2 -12.97 -13.08 -1.85
C PRO A 2 -11.60 -12.77 -2.48
N VAL A 3 -10.82 -11.91 -1.84
CA VAL A 3 -9.42 -11.67 -2.15
C VAL A 3 -8.61 -12.87 -1.68
N LYS A 4 -7.79 -13.45 -2.56
CA LYS A 4 -6.87 -14.53 -2.19
C LYS A 4 -5.51 -13.93 -1.86
N LEU A 5 -5.14 -13.99 -0.58
CA LEU A 5 -3.86 -13.50 -0.07
C LEU A 5 -2.83 -14.64 -0.01
N ARG A 6 -1.60 -14.35 -0.43
CA ARG A 6 -0.42 -15.21 -0.27
C ARG A 6 0.71 -14.41 0.36
N ILE A 7 1.55 -15.09 1.12
CA ILE A 7 2.86 -14.58 1.55
C ILE A 7 3.89 -15.23 0.64
N LEU A 8 4.72 -14.42 -0.01
CA LEU A 8 5.70 -14.89 -0.97
C LEU A 8 7.02 -15.24 -0.29
N GLY A 9 7.62 -16.35 -0.74
CA GLY A 9 9.00 -16.74 -0.48
C GLY A 9 9.91 -16.53 -1.68
N ALA A 10 11.17 -16.93 -1.54
CA ALA A 10 12.16 -16.79 -2.60
C ALA A 10 11.85 -17.65 -3.84
N ASP A 11 11.13 -18.75 -3.66
CA ASP A 11 10.79 -19.69 -4.74
C ASP A 11 9.55 -19.29 -5.56
N ASP A 12 8.82 -18.26 -5.14
CA ASP A 12 7.62 -17.76 -5.83
C ASP A 12 7.99 -16.83 -7.01
N HIS A 13 8.83 -17.30 -7.92
CA HIS A 13 9.46 -16.48 -8.97
C HIS A 13 8.46 -15.74 -9.86
N VAL A 14 7.32 -16.37 -10.20
CA VAL A 14 6.30 -15.77 -11.06
C VAL A 14 5.62 -14.60 -10.36
N GLU A 15 5.20 -14.80 -9.12
CA GLU A 15 4.55 -13.75 -8.33
C GLU A 15 5.52 -12.63 -7.94
N LEU A 16 6.79 -12.97 -7.69
CA LEU A 16 7.83 -11.96 -7.44
C LEU A 16 8.04 -11.04 -8.66
N GLU A 17 7.96 -11.58 -9.88
CA GLU A 17 8.02 -10.72 -11.07
C GLU A 17 6.77 -9.84 -11.20
N GLN A 18 5.60 -10.33 -10.84
CA GLN A 18 4.38 -9.50 -10.76
C GLN A 18 4.54 -8.38 -9.71
N VAL A 19 5.13 -8.68 -8.55
CA VAL A 19 5.42 -7.66 -7.52
C VAL A 19 6.41 -6.62 -8.06
N ARG A 20 7.47 -7.02 -8.79
CA ARG A 20 8.37 -6.07 -9.45
C ARG A 20 7.61 -5.14 -10.39
N GLN A 21 6.66 -5.70 -11.15
CA GLN A 21 5.83 -4.88 -12.03
C GLN A 21 4.95 -3.92 -11.23
N PHE A 22 4.35 -4.36 -10.12
CA PHE A 22 3.59 -3.49 -9.23
C PHE A 22 4.43 -2.36 -8.66
N PHE A 23 5.68 -2.62 -8.29
CA PHE A 23 6.60 -1.59 -7.80
C PHE A 23 6.94 -0.57 -8.89
N ARG A 24 7.18 -1.03 -10.13
CA ARG A 24 7.38 -0.14 -11.29
C ARG A 24 6.14 0.72 -11.55
N ASN A 25 4.96 0.12 -11.56
CA ASN A 25 3.68 0.82 -11.76
C ASN A 25 3.45 1.85 -10.65
N TYR A 26 3.78 1.50 -9.40
CA TYR A 26 3.70 2.41 -8.26
C TYR A 26 4.63 3.60 -8.42
N ALA A 27 5.90 3.38 -8.75
CA ALA A 27 6.89 4.44 -8.96
C ALA A 27 6.47 5.37 -10.11
N ALA A 28 6.05 4.81 -11.24
CA ALA A 28 5.56 5.56 -12.38
C ALA A 28 4.32 6.40 -12.05
N TRP A 29 3.36 5.82 -11.31
CA TRP A 29 2.15 6.53 -10.88
C TRP A 29 2.45 7.65 -9.89
N LEU A 30 3.44 7.44 -9.00
CA LEU A 30 3.83 8.41 -8.00
C LEU A 30 4.53 9.63 -8.62
N GLY A 31 5.21 9.43 -9.76
CA GLY A 31 5.95 10.47 -10.47
C GLY A 31 7.16 11.01 -9.69
N VAL A 32 7.65 10.25 -8.70
CA VAL A 32 8.79 10.60 -7.85
C VAL A 32 9.89 9.58 -8.08
N ASP A 33 11.12 10.08 -8.24
CA ASP A 33 12.29 9.22 -8.22
C ASP A 33 12.44 8.58 -6.82
N LEU A 34 12.48 7.26 -6.77
CA LEU A 34 12.59 6.50 -5.53
C LEU A 34 14.03 5.99 -5.26
N ASP A 35 15.02 6.41 -6.03
CA ASP A 35 16.40 5.99 -5.86
C ASP A 35 16.98 6.36 -4.48
N TYR A 36 16.49 7.46 -3.87
CA TYR A 36 16.83 7.80 -2.49
C TYR A 36 16.40 6.77 -1.44
N GLN A 37 15.53 5.82 -1.82
CA GLN A 37 15.12 4.68 -0.99
C GLN A 37 15.81 3.36 -1.40
N ASN A 38 16.84 3.39 -2.25
CA ASN A 38 17.49 2.22 -2.84
C ASN A 38 16.54 1.31 -3.62
N PHE A 39 15.60 1.92 -4.36
CA PHE A 39 14.51 1.22 -5.05
C PHE A 39 14.99 0.16 -6.05
N GLY A 40 16.07 0.44 -6.79
CA GLY A 40 16.66 -0.51 -7.73
C GLY A 40 17.18 -1.77 -7.06
N GLU A 41 17.89 -1.62 -5.92
CA GLU A 41 18.41 -2.73 -5.13
C GLU A 41 17.26 -3.52 -4.47
N GLU A 42 16.25 -2.82 -3.95
CA GLU A 42 15.05 -3.43 -3.39
C GLU A 42 14.36 -4.36 -4.40
N MET A 43 14.15 -3.89 -5.63
CA MET A 43 13.55 -4.69 -6.70
C MET A 43 14.40 -5.89 -7.11
N ALA A 44 15.72 -5.70 -7.20
CA ALA A 44 16.64 -6.77 -7.62
C ALA A 44 16.70 -7.91 -6.60
N SER A 45 16.61 -7.57 -5.30
CA SER A 45 16.76 -8.52 -4.20
C SER A 45 15.45 -9.19 -3.74
N LEU A 46 14.29 -8.85 -4.30
CA LEU A 46 13.00 -9.39 -3.81
C LEU A 46 13.01 -10.92 -3.67
N PRO A 47 12.43 -11.45 -2.55
CA PRO A 47 11.75 -10.77 -1.47
C PRO A 47 12.67 -10.02 -0.49
N GLY A 48 14.00 -10.23 -0.52
CA GLY A 48 15.02 -9.46 0.22
C GLY A 48 14.64 -9.21 1.68
N ALA A 49 14.60 -7.96 2.10
CA ALA A 49 14.25 -7.56 3.46
C ALA A 49 12.78 -7.91 3.85
N TYR A 50 11.93 -8.23 2.87
CA TYR A 50 10.58 -8.71 3.10
C TYR A 50 10.47 -10.22 3.30
N ALA A 51 11.59 -10.95 3.24
CA ALA A 51 11.60 -12.39 3.46
C ALA A 51 11.38 -12.76 4.93
N ALA A 52 10.83 -13.98 5.15
CA ALA A 52 10.85 -14.62 6.46
C ALA A 52 12.30 -14.80 6.96
N PRO A 53 12.59 -14.81 8.29
CA PRO A 53 11.59 -14.81 9.37
C PRO A 53 11.07 -13.41 9.76
N ALA A 54 11.84 -12.35 9.52
CA ALA A 54 11.56 -11.01 10.03
C ALA A 54 10.61 -10.19 9.16
N GLY A 55 10.62 -10.39 7.85
CA GLY A 55 9.74 -9.71 6.90
C GLY A 55 8.57 -10.56 6.42
N ARG A 56 7.65 -9.92 5.70
CA ARG A 56 6.60 -10.58 4.91
C ARG A 56 6.32 -9.77 3.66
N LEU A 57 6.21 -10.46 2.52
CA LEU A 57 5.77 -9.89 1.26
C LEU A 57 4.41 -10.49 0.91
N PHE A 58 3.38 -9.68 0.96
CA PHE A 58 2.03 -10.09 0.62
C PHE A 58 1.76 -9.82 -0.84
N PHE A 59 1.11 -10.77 -1.47
CA PHE A 59 0.60 -10.71 -2.83
C PHE A 59 -0.85 -11.17 -2.83
N ALA A 60 -1.71 -10.50 -3.57
CA ALA A 60 -3.09 -10.90 -3.64
C ALA A 60 -3.60 -10.99 -5.07
N VAL A 61 -4.51 -11.95 -5.23
CA VAL A 61 -5.27 -12.20 -6.45
C VAL A 61 -6.73 -11.86 -6.19
N PHE A 62 -7.34 -11.10 -7.08
CA PHE A 62 -8.74 -10.75 -7.07
C PHE A 62 -9.35 -11.10 -8.43
N GLU A 63 -10.46 -11.85 -8.43
CA GLU A 63 -11.12 -12.35 -9.66
C GLU A 63 -10.17 -13.07 -10.63
N GLY A 64 -9.23 -13.84 -10.07
CA GLY A 64 -8.26 -14.62 -10.86
C GLY A 64 -7.09 -13.82 -11.42
N ARG A 65 -6.99 -12.52 -11.15
CA ARG A 65 -5.94 -11.63 -11.64
C ARG A 65 -5.05 -11.11 -10.50
N PRO A 66 -3.73 -10.97 -10.71
CA PRO A 66 -2.86 -10.24 -9.79
C PRO A 66 -3.45 -8.84 -9.51
N ALA A 67 -3.59 -8.49 -8.22
CA ALA A 67 -4.35 -7.32 -7.83
C ALA A 67 -3.54 -6.32 -7.00
N CYS A 68 -2.68 -6.80 -6.13
CA CYS A 68 -2.01 -5.91 -5.18
C CYS A 68 -0.86 -6.59 -4.45
N CYS A 69 -0.03 -5.77 -3.81
CA CYS A 69 1.02 -6.22 -2.92
C CYS A 69 1.19 -5.26 -1.73
N VAL A 70 1.83 -5.73 -0.66
CA VAL A 70 2.37 -4.93 0.43
C VAL A 70 3.50 -5.69 1.10
N GLY A 71 4.54 -5.00 1.53
CA GLY A 71 5.65 -5.57 2.30
C GLY A 71 5.72 -5.03 3.72
N ILE A 72 6.17 -5.87 4.66
CA ILE A 72 6.69 -5.45 5.95
C ILE A 72 8.13 -5.93 6.08
N ARG A 73 8.99 -5.05 6.56
CA ARG A 73 10.41 -5.35 6.77
C ARG A 73 10.89 -4.80 8.12
N PRO A 74 11.93 -5.38 8.73
CA PRO A 74 12.52 -4.81 9.93
C PRO A 74 13.07 -3.41 9.66
N SER A 75 12.94 -2.51 10.63
CA SER A 75 13.50 -1.16 10.58
C SER A 75 14.46 -0.90 11.73
N SER A 76 14.01 -1.15 12.97
CA SER A 76 14.85 -1.08 14.17
C SER A 76 14.33 -2.07 15.23
N ASP A 77 14.94 -2.11 16.41
CA ASP A 77 14.53 -3.05 17.46
C ASP A 77 13.04 -2.90 17.80
N GLY A 78 12.27 -3.97 17.62
CA GLY A 78 10.83 -4.03 17.84
C GLY A 78 9.98 -3.18 16.88
N VAL A 79 10.57 -2.63 15.81
CA VAL A 79 9.88 -1.79 14.82
C VAL A 79 10.02 -2.37 13.43
N CYS A 80 8.91 -2.49 12.72
CA CYS A 80 8.92 -2.79 11.29
C CYS A 80 8.39 -1.61 10.47
N GLU A 81 8.71 -1.63 9.20
CA GLU A 81 8.23 -0.67 8.21
C GLU A 81 7.27 -1.37 7.24
N MET A 82 6.08 -0.81 7.05
CA MET A 82 5.14 -1.23 6.00
C MET A 82 5.38 -0.39 4.76
N LYS A 83 5.70 -1.06 3.64
CA LYS A 83 6.03 -0.40 2.37
C LYS A 83 5.28 -0.99 1.19
N ARG A 84 5.21 -0.20 0.13
CA ARG A 84 4.77 -0.66 -1.19
C ARG A 84 3.34 -1.21 -1.20
N LEU A 85 2.45 -0.64 -0.38
CA LEU A 85 1.02 -0.95 -0.52
C LEU A 85 0.52 -0.40 -1.85
N TYR A 86 0.34 -1.29 -2.80
CA TYR A 86 -0.12 -0.97 -4.14
C TYR A 86 -1.32 -1.83 -4.52
N VAL A 87 -2.33 -1.22 -5.12
CA VAL A 87 -3.50 -1.88 -5.69
C VAL A 87 -3.64 -1.42 -7.14
N GLU A 88 -3.80 -2.36 -8.06
CA GLU A 88 -4.02 -2.07 -9.47
C GLU A 88 -5.20 -1.10 -9.64
N PRO A 89 -5.07 -0.07 -10.51
CA PRO A 89 -6.05 1.01 -10.63
C PRO A 89 -7.48 0.55 -10.89
N ASP A 90 -7.65 -0.45 -11.77
CA ASP A 90 -8.96 -1.00 -12.14
C ASP A 90 -9.59 -1.88 -11.04
N MET A 91 -8.82 -2.24 -10.03
CA MET A 91 -9.26 -3.05 -8.89
C MET A 91 -9.41 -2.23 -7.60
N ARG A 92 -9.05 -0.95 -7.65
CA ARG A 92 -9.28 -0.05 -6.51
C ARG A 92 -10.77 0.04 -6.23
N GLY A 93 -11.09 0.32 -4.98
CA GLY A 93 -12.47 0.43 -4.64
C GLY A 93 -13.14 -0.80 -4.08
N ASN A 94 -12.53 -1.95 -4.19
CA ASN A 94 -13.07 -3.22 -3.71
C ASN A 94 -12.62 -3.58 -2.27
N GLY A 95 -12.09 -2.63 -1.51
CA GLY A 95 -11.61 -2.85 -0.14
C GLY A 95 -10.31 -3.66 -0.04
N ILE A 96 -9.65 -3.97 -1.17
CA ILE A 96 -8.45 -4.81 -1.24
C ILE A 96 -7.31 -4.20 -0.45
N GLY A 97 -7.05 -2.90 -0.62
CA GLY A 97 -5.99 -2.21 0.09
C GLY A 97 -6.14 -2.27 1.62
N ARG A 98 -7.38 -2.19 2.12
CA ARG A 98 -7.68 -2.33 3.54
C ARG A 98 -7.40 -3.74 4.05
N GLN A 99 -7.81 -4.76 3.29
CA GLN A 99 -7.55 -6.16 3.64
C GLN A 99 -6.04 -6.45 3.69
N LEU A 100 -5.26 -5.91 2.73
CA LEU A 100 -3.80 -6.06 2.74
C LEU A 100 -3.15 -5.33 3.91
N ALA A 101 -3.51 -4.09 4.16
CA ALA A 101 -2.97 -3.34 5.28
C ALA A 101 -3.25 -4.04 6.63
N LEU A 102 -4.48 -4.55 6.82
CA LEU A 102 -4.83 -5.35 7.99
C LEU A 102 -4.01 -6.63 8.09
N ALA A 103 -3.81 -7.35 6.98
CA ALA A 103 -3.00 -8.56 6.96
C ALA A 103 -1.54 -8.25 7.33
N ALA A 104 -0.97 -7.16 6.82
CA ALA A 104 0.37 -6.70 7.16
C ALA A 104 0.50 -6.32 8.64
N ILE A 105 -0.46 -5.57 9.20
CA ILE A 105 -0.48 -5.19 10.61
C ILE A 105 -0.57 -6.44 11.53
N LYS A 106 -1.47 -7.37 11.21
CA LYS A 106 -1.61 -8.64 11.95
C LYS A 106 -0.32 -9.46 11.91
N ALA A 107 0.31 -9.55 10.75
CA ALA A 107 1.58 -10.25 10.61
C ALA A 107 2.71 -9.56 11.39
N ALA A 108 2.80 -8.24 11.38
CA ALA A 108 3.75 -7.50 12.18
C ALA A 108 3.58 -7.79 13.68
N LYS A 109 2.32 -7.77 14.17
CA LYS A 109 2.01 -8.14 15.56
C LYS A 109 2.39 -9.58 15.89
N ALA A 110 2.08 -10.52 15.00
CA ALA A 110 2.41 -11.95 15.16
C ALA A 110 3.93 -12.22 15.12
N LEU A 111 4.71 -11.38 14.44
CA LEU A 111 6.17 -11.42 14.42
C LEU A 111 6.81 -10.79 15.66
N GLY A 112 6.02 -10.24 16.59
CA GLY A 112 6.50 -9.64 17.83
C GLY A 112 6.94 -8.18 17.70
N TYR A 113 6.65 -7.52 16.58
CA TYR A 113 6.87 -6.08 16.47
C TYR A 113 5.94 -5.31 17.41
N ARG A 114 6.48 -4.26 18.04
CA ARG A 114 5.73 -3.35 18.90
C ARG A 114 5.16 -2.16 18.15
N LYS A 115 5.74 -1.85 17.00
CA LYS A 115 5.37 -0.69 16.19
C LYS A 115 5.51 -0.97 14.70
N VAL A 116 4.56 -0.45 13.92
CA VAL A 116 4.67 -0.35 12.45
C VAL A 116 4.86 1.10 12.09
N MET A 117 5.86 1.39 11.29
CA MET A 117 6.09 2.71 10.69
C MET A 117 5.86 2.66 9.18
N MET A 118 5.53 3.81 8.61
CA MET A 118 5.39 3.98 7.16
C MET A 118 5.49 5.44 6.78
N ASP A 119 5.75 5.69 5.50
CA ASP A 119 5.66 7.00 4.88
C ASP A 119 4.59 7.02 3.77
N THR A 120 4.04 8.20 3.50
CA THR A 120 3.07 8.42 2.43
C THR A 120 3.05 9.89 2.03
N LEU A 121 2.40 10.22 0.91
CA LEU A 121 2.28 11.60 0.45
C LEU A 121 0.88 12.16 0.75
N PRO A 122 0.76 13.47 1.07
CA PRO A 122 -0.53 14.13 1.31
C PRO A 122 -1.49 14.00 0.12
N ALA A 123 -0.96 13.94 -1.10
CA ALA A 123 -1.73 13.74 -2.32
C ALA A 123 -2.47 12.38 -2.34
N MET A 124 -1.97 11.38 -1.61
CA MET A 124 -2.58 10.06 -1.49
C MET A 124 -3.72 10.04 -0.47
N ARG A 125 -4.69 10.93 -0.61
CA ARG A 125 -5.77 11.19 0.37
C ARG A 125 -6.52 9.93 0.82
N ILE A 126 -6.79 9.01 -0.12
CA ILE A 126 -7.52 7.76 0.18
C ILE A 126 -6.65 6.85 1.06
N ALA A 127 -5.36 6.72 0.75
CA ALA A 127 -4.43 5.93 1.55
C ALA A 127 -4.22 6.55 2.94
N VAL A 128 -4.03 7.87 3.02
CA VAL A 128 -3.91 8.60 4.30
C VAL A 128 -5.15 8.38 5.17
N LYS A 129 -6.36 8.49 4.59
CA LYS A 129 -7.60 8.22 5.31
C LYS A 129 -7.63 6.77 5.81
N LEU A 130 -7.32 5.80 4.97
CA LEU A 130 -7.26 4.39 5.32
C LEU A 130 -6.31 4.15 6.50
N TYR A 131 -5.10 4.69 6.47
CA TYR A 131 -4.13 4.49 7.55
C TYR A 131 -4.60 5.09 8.87
N ARG A 132 -5.20 6.28 8.84
CA ARG A 132 -5.79 6.90 10.05
C ARG A 132 -6.94 6.05 10.62
N GLU A 133 -7.79 5.49 9.76
CA GLU A 133 -8.86 4.56 10.18
C GLU A 133 -8.32 3.26 10.79
N LEU A 134 -7.15 2.80 10.33
CA LEU A 134 -6.45 1.64 10.89
C LEU A 134 -5.72 1.95 12.22
N GLY A 135 -5.71 3.21 12.65
CA GLY A 135 -5.13 3.65 13.91
C GLY A 135 -3.73 4.26 13.80
N PHE A 136 -3.19 4.43 12.59
CA PHE A 136 -1.92 5.13 12.40
C PHE A 136 -2.05 6.60 12.79
N LYS A 137 -1.03 7.11 13.48
CA LYS A 137 -0.88 8.50 13.90
C LYS A 137 0.35 9.10 13.26
N GLU A 138 0.37 10.41 13.11
CA GLU A 138 1.56 11.13 12.65
C GLU A 138 2.73 10.90 13.59
N ALA A 139 3.91 10.73 13.00
CA ALA A 139 5.16 10.45 13.70
C ALA A 139 6.28 11.33 13.15
N PRO A 140 7.35 11.54 13.91
CA PRO A 140 8.55 12.19 13.39
C PRO A 140 9.15 11.42 12.21
N ALA A 141 9.80 12.16 11.30
CA ALA A 141 10.58 11.56 10.22
C ALA A 141 11.66 10.63 10.80
N TYR A 142 11.73 9.42 10.26
CA TYR A 142 12.71 8.41 10.67
C TYR A 142 13.81 8.20 9.64
N TYR A 143 13.75 8.90 8.52
CA TYR A 143 14.82 9.04 7.54
C TYR A 143 14.68 10.38 6.80
N PRO A 144 15.79 10.92 6.23
CA PRO A 144 15.69 12.10 5.39
C PRO A 144 15.07 11.78 4.05
N THR A 145 14.10 12.60 3.60
CA THR A 145 13.45 12.45 2.30
C THR A 145 13.57 13.75 1.51
N PRO A 146 13.85 13.68 0.20
CA PRO A 146 13.85 14.86 -0.68
C PRO A 146 12.43 15.30 -1.07
N VAL A 147 11.40 14.48 -0.76
CA VAL A 147 10.02 14.74 -1.15
C VAL A 147 9.35 15.60 -0.10
N GLU A 148 9.12 16.85 -0.44
CA GLU A 148 8.46 17.80 0.45
C GLU A 148 7.03 17.34 0.81
N GLY A 149 6.67 17.54 2.08
CA GLY A 149 5.35 17.19 2.58
C GLY A 149 5.14 15.70 2.85
N THR A 150 6.18 14.87 2.77
CA THR A 150 6.07 13.45 3.15
C THR A 150 5.50 13.32 4.57
N LEU A 151 4.45 12.52 4.70
CA LEU A 151 3.84 12.18 5.98
C LEU A 151 4.45 10.88 6.51
N PHE A 152 5.00 10.95 7.71
CA PHE A 152 5.46 9.78 8.44
C PHE A 152 4.36 9.37 9.44
N LEU A 153 4.00 8.09 9.41
CA LEU A 153 2.93 7.54 10.23
C LEU A 153 3.45 6.36 11.04
N ALA A 154 2.91 6.18 12.24
CA ALA A 154 3.22 5.05 13.10
C ALA A 154 1.97 4.45 13.73
N LEU A 155 1.97 3.14 13.93
CA LEU A 155 0.94 2.39 14.63
C LEU A 155 1.59 1.64 15.80
N ASP A 156 1.10 1.88 17.01
CA ASP A 156 1.43 1.11 18.20
C ASP A 156 0.67 -0.22 18.18
N LEU A 157 1.41 -1.34 18.17
CA LEU A 157 0.83 -2.67 18.12
C LEU A 157 0.52 -3.27 19.49
N GLU A 158 1.09 -2.74 20.56
CA GLU A 158 0.85 -3.25 21.93
C GLU A 158 -0.63 -3.07 22.30
N ASN A 159 -1.16 -1.90 21.97
CA ASN A 159 -2.54 -1.53 22.29
C ASN A 159 -3.49 -1.68 21.07
N TRP A 160 -2.99 -2.08 19.91
CA TRP A 160 -3.81 -2.20 18.73
C TRP A 160 -4.71 -3.44 18.74
N SER A 161 -5.98 -3.24 18.46
CA SER A 161 -6.98 -4.30 18.30
C SER A 161 -7.80 -4.04 17.03
N GLU A 162 -8.06 -5.09 16.25
CA GLU A 162 -8.88 -4.99 15.04
C GLU A 162 -10.33 -4.55 15.34
N SER A 163 -10.85 -4.85 16.53
CA SER A 163 -12.20 -4.46 16.94
C SER A 163 -12.36 -2.95 17.14
N GLU A 164 -11.27 -2.24 17.40
CA GLU A 164 -11.25 -0.77 17.53
C GLU A 164 -11.09 -0.04 16.19
N VAL A 165 -10.75 -0.78 15.13
CA VAL A 165 -10.64 -0.23 13.80
C VAL A 165 -12.01 0.14 13.29
N LYS A 166 -12.26 1.45 13.12
CA LYS A 166 -13.54 1.97 12.66
C LYS A 166 -13.97 1.29 11.36
N ASN A 167 -15.05 0.55 11.45
CA ASN A 167 -15.71 -0.09 10.32
C ASN A 167 -16.66 0.93 9.65
N GLU A 168 -16.20 2.15 9.41
CA GLU A 168 -16.97 3.09 8.61
C GLU A 168 -17.01 2.52 7.18
N ASN A 169 -18.22 2.22 6.77
CA ASN A 169 -18.54 1.57 5.51
C ASN A 169 -18.02 2.44 4.35
N LEU A 170 -16.85 2.12 3.84
CA LEU A 170 -16.22 2.79 2.69
C LEU A 170 -17.08 2.70 1.41
N PHE A 171 -18.16 1.92 1.43
CA PHE A 171 -19.12 1.84 0.34
C PHE A 171 -19.67 3.23 -0.05
N HIS A 172 -19.94 4.14 0.87
CA HIS A 172 -20.40 5.50 0.55
C HIS A 172 -19.38 6.34 -0.24
N LEU A 173 -18.08 6.13 -0.01
CA LEU A 173 -17.03 6.82 -0.79
C LEU A 173 -16.91 6.25 -2.21
N PHE A 174 -17.28 4.98 -2.40
CA PHE A 174 -17.29 4.34 -3.71
C PHE A 174 -18.48 4.80 -4.54
N ASP A 175 -19.67 4.86 -3.95
CA ASP A 175 -20.86 5.41 -4.61
C ASP A 175 -20.62 6.86 -5.03
N TYR A 176 -19.93 7.65 -4.21
CA TYR A 176 -19.57 9.02 -4.56
C TYR A 176 -18.55 9.11 -5.69
N ASN A 177 -17.47 8.32 -5.66
CA ASN A 177 -16.45 8.31 -6.71
C ASN A 177 -16.95 7.67 -8.00
N LEU A 178 -17.78 6.63 -7.92
CA LEU A 178 -18.43 6.02 -9.10
C LEU A 178 -19.46 6.97 -9.71
N ALA A 179 -20.26 7.62 -8.89
CA ALA A 179 -21.23 8.63 -9.31
C ALA A 179 -20.52 9.85 -9.92
N TRP A 180 -19.42 10.30 -9.32
CA TRP A 180 -18.56 11.36 -9.85
C TRP A 180 -17.92 10.97 -11.18
N ALA A 181 -17.33 9.78 -11.28
CA ALA A 181 -16.71 9.29 -12.51
C ALA A 181 -17.74 9.10 -13.63
N ARG A 182 -18.93 8.60 -13.32
CA ARG A 182 -20.07 8.53 -14.27
C ARG A 182 -20.49 9.93 -14.73
N ARG A 183 -20.60 10.87 -13.80
CA ARG A 183 -20.96 12.26 -14.09
C ARG A 183 -19.91 12.96 -14.94
N MET A 184 -18.62 12.74 -14.68
CA MET A 184 -17.54 13.29 -15.50
C MET A 184 -17.55 12.74 -16.93
N ARG A 185 -17.79 11.45 -17.12
CA ARG A 185 -17.95 10.87 -18.46
C ARG A 185 -19.17 11.41 -19.22
N GLN A 186 -20.22 11.82 -18.51
CA GLN A 186 -21.40 12.44 -19.12
C GLN A 186 -21.19 13.91 -19.49
N VAL A 187 -20.44 14.66 -18.64
CA VAL A 187 -20.19 16.08 -18.82
C VAL A 187 -19.03 16.34 -19.79
N ASP A 188 -17.99 15.52 -19.72
CA ASP A 188 -16.83 15.54 -20.64
C ASP A 188 -16.40 14.11 -20.94
N PRO A 189 -16.87 13.50 -22.05
CA PRO A 189 -16.49 12.14 -22.44
C PRO A 189 -14.98 11.94 -22.59
N GLY A 190 -14.22 12.99 -22.91
CA GLY A 190 -12.76 12.98 -23.03
C GLY A 190 -12.00 13.30 -21.75
N TYR A 191 -12.67 13.52 -20.62
CA TYR A 191 -12.03 13.97 -19.38
C TYR A 191 -10.88 13.06 -18.93
N PHE A 192 -11.09 11.76 -18.95
CA PHE A 192 -10.05 10.79 -18.54
C PHE A 192 -8.92 10.64 -19.56
N GLU A 193 -9.19 10.83 -20.85
CA GLU A 193 -8.18 10.86 -21.90
C GLU A 193 -7.30 12.10 -21.79
N LYS A 194 -7.91 13.26 -21.50
CA LYS A 194 -7.17 14.51 -21.25
C LYS A 194 -6.27 14.41 -20.02
N LEU A 195 -6.71 13.73 -18.96
CA LEU A 195 -5.89 13.48 -17.77
C LEU A 195 -4.69 12.56 -18.07
N SER A 196 -4.85 11.58 -18.94
CA SER A 196 -3.75 10.70 -19.35
C SER A 196 -2.70 11.40 -20.24
N THR A 197 -3.12 12.39 -21.01
CA THR A 197 -2.23 13.19 -21.88
C THR A 197 -1.55 14.36 -21.17
N LEU A 198 -2.07 14.82 -20.03
CA LEU A 198 -1.41 15.81 -19.18
C LEU A 198 -0.28 15.23 -18.31
N GLN A 199 -0.09 13.91 -18.36
CA GLN A 199 0.95 13.15 -17.65
C GLN A 199 2.02 12.58 -18.59
N ALA A 200 2.06 13.02 -19.86
CA ALA A 200 3.06 12.63 -20.85
C ALA A 200 4.14 13.72 -20.98
#